data_e8f034341020a301e7d15c6aff098287
#
_entry.id   e8f034341020a301e7d15c6aff098287
#
_cell.length_a   1.000
_cell.length_b   1.000
_cell.length_c   1.000
_cell.angle_alpha   90.00
_cell.angle_beta   90.00
_cell.angle_gamma   90.00
#
_symmetry.space_group_name_H-M   'P 1'
#
loop_
_entity.id
_entity.type
_entity.pdbx_description
1 polymer ?
#
loop_
_entity_poly.entity_id
_entity_poly.type
_entity_poly.pdbx_seq_one_letter_code
_entity_poly.pdbx_strand_id
1 'polypeptide(L)'
;MSKITPDIIIQMKKRSEPITLLTAYGFPLAHIIDSVGIDIILVGDSVANTELGLESTKLVSMDDMIHHAKAVGRGVKNSLFIGDMPYEAYQVDQSKAVPNARRFMEEAGCDGVKIEWFKNCVEAVSYTHLTLPTNREV
;
A
#
# COMPACT_ATOMS: atom_id res chain seq x y z
N MET A 1 12.57 -17.37 -2.32
CA MET A 1 13.09 -16.09 -1.85
C MET A 1 12.48 -15.79 -0.48
N SER A 2 13.18 -15.08 0.40
CA SER A 2 12.60 -14.63 1.68
C SER A 2 11.71 -13.41 1.45
N LYS A 3 10.69 -13.25 2.27
CA LYS A 3 9.79 -12.08 2.25
C LYS A 3 10.59 -10.79 2.44
N ILE A 4 10.38 -9.81 1.55
CA ILE A 4 10.92 -8.46 1.69
C ILE A 4 10.15 -7.73 2.80
N THR A 5 10.89 -7.11 3.71
CA THR A 5 10.35 -6.36 4.85
C THR A 5 10.77 -4.89 4.78
N PRO A 6 10.11 -3.98 5.51
CA PRO A 6 10.56 -2.58 5.60
C PRO A 6 12.03 -2.46 6.00
N ASP A 7 12.53 -3.29 6.92
CA ASP A 7 13.93 -3.28 7.34
C ASP A 7 14.89 -3.62 6.20
N ILE A 8 14.53 -4.58 5.34
CA ILE A 8 15.32 -4.93 4.15
C ILE A 8 15.40 -3.74 3.20
N ILE A 9 14.28 -3.05 2.93
CA ILE A 9 14.24 -1.85 2.10
C ILE A 9 15.15 -0.75 2.66
N ILE A 10 15.10 -0.53 3.98
CA ILE A 10 16.00 0.43 4.65
C ILE A 10 17.48 0.04 4.48
N GLN A 11 17.81 -1.24 4.59
CA GLN A 11 19.18 -1.71 4.38
C GLN A 11 19.64 -1.54 2.93
N MET A 12 18.79 -1.84 1.94
CA MET A 12 19.06 -1.59 0.52
C MET A 12 19.37 -0.11 0.28
N LYS A 13 18.55 0.79 0.83
CA LYS A 13 18.79 2.23 0.76
C LYS A 13 20.15 2.63 1.35
N LYS A 14 20.53 2.10 2.53
CA LYS A 14 21.82 2.38 3.16
C LYS A 14 23.01 1.89 2.31
N ARG A 15 22.83 0.80 1.56
CA ARG A 15 23.84 0.25 0.66
C ARG A 15 23.82 0.85 -0.74
N SER A 16 22.94 1.84 -0.99
CA SER A 16 22.72 2.42 -2.31
C SER A 16 22.34 1.38 -3.38
N GLU A 17 21.65 0.33 -2.99
CA GLU A 17 21.10 -0.68 -3.89
C GLU A 17 19.79 -0.16 -4.50
N PRO A 18 19.56 -0.34 -5.82
CA PRO A 18 18.28 0.02 -6.43
C PRO A 18 17.13 -0.75 -5.80
N ILE A 19 16.02 -0.03 -5.55
CA ILE A 19 14.78 -0.62 -5.06
C ILE A 19 13.77 -0.59 -6.20
N THR A 20 13.22 -1.75 -6.55
CA THR A 20 12.23 -1.89 -7.61
C THR A 20 10.81 -1.85 -7.05
N LEU A 21 9.92 -1.08 -7.70
CA LEU A 21 8.51 -1.01 -7.35
C LEU A 21 7.66 -1.09 -8.61
N LEU A 22 6.67 -1.98 -8.60
CA LEU A 22 5.65 -2.07 -9.65
C LEU A 22 4.25 -2.08 -9.07
N THR A 23 3.30 -1.55 -9.84
CA THR A 23 1.86 -1.63 -9.52
C THR A 23 1.25 -2.92 -10.04
N ALA A 24 0.28 -3.45 -9.28
CA ALA A 24 -0.60 -4.53 -9.72
C ALA A 24 -2.01 -4.30 -9.19
N TYR A 25 -3.00 -4.68 -9.98
CA TYR A 25 -4.41 -4.49 -9.64
C TYR A 25 -5.21 -5.80 -9.55
N GLY A 26 -4.57 -6.93 -9.84
CA GLY A 26 -5.18 -8.25 -9.76
C GLY A 26 -4.19 -9.38 -9.55
N PHE A 27 -4.71 -10.56 -9.19
CA PHE A 27 -3.94 -11.74 -8.85
C PHE A 27 -2.91 -12.16 -9.92
N PRO A 28 -3.25 -12.31 -11.23
CA PRO A 28 -2.30 -12.86 -12.19
C PRO A 28 -1.04 -12.02 -12.34
N LEU A 29 -1.20 -10.69 -12.46
CA LEU A 29 -0.09 -9.76 -12.59
C LEU A 29 0.75 -9.72 -11.31
N ALA A 30 0.11 -9.66 -10.14
CA ALA A 30 0.80 -9.69 -8.85
C ALA A 30 1.66 -10.94 -8.68
N HIS A 31 1.12 -12.11 -9.06
CA HIS A 31 1.84 -13.37 -9.00
C HIS A 31 3.09 -13.39 -9.91
N ILE A 32 2.97 -12.85 -11.13
CA ILE A 32 4.10 -12.74 -12.07
C ILE A 32 5.17 -11.80 -11.50
N ILE A 33 4.78 -10.60 -11.07
CA ILE A 33 5.69 -9.58 -10.52
C ILE A 33 6.44 -10.13 -9.29
N ASP A 34 5.72 -10.79 -8.37
CA ASP A 34 6.31 -11.39 -7.18
C ASP A 34 7.32 -12.52 -7.54
N SER A 35 6.99 -13.32 -8.57
CA SER A 35 7.83 -14.44 -9.00
C SER A 35 9.16 -14.02 -9.64
N VAL A 36 9.21 -12.84 -10.25
CA VAL A 36 10.45 -12.31 -10.87
C VAL A 36 11.31 -11.51 -9.90
N GLY A 37 10.85 -11.32 -8.65
CA GLY A 37 11.68 -10.75 -7.58
C GLY A 37 11.67 -9.23 -7.51
N ILE A 38 10.56 -8.58 -7.86
CA ILE A 38 10.34 -7.15 -7.59
C ILE A 38 10.24 -6.93 -6.09
N ASP A 39 10.91 -5.88 -5.59
CA ASP A 39 11.01 -5.64 -4.15
C ASP A 39 9.69 -5.18 -3.53
N ILE A 40 8.95 -4.30 -4.21
CA ILE A 40 7.71 -3.71 -3.71
C ILE A 40 6.59 -3.88 -4.75
N ILE A 41 5.43 -4.37 -4.31
CA ILE A 41 4.20 -4.37 -5.09
C ILE A 41 3.22 -3.39 -4.46
N LEU A 42 2.75 -2.43 -5.27
CA LEU A 42 1.79 -1.40 -4.88
C LEU A 42 0.42 -1.67 -5.52
N VAL A 43 -0.63 -1.64 -4.72
CA VAL A 43 -1.99 -1.45 -5.25
C VAL A 43 -2.29 0.04 -5.23
N GLY A 44 -2.04 0.71 -6.36
CA GLY A 44 -2.19 2.15 -6.49
C GLY A 44 -3.65 2.59 -6.67
N ASP A 45 -4.00 3.78 -6.20
CA ASP A 45 -5.30 4.42 -6.46
C ASP A 45 -5.49 4.72 -7.96
N SER A 46 -4.41 4.69 -8.76
CA SER A 46 -4.45 4.71 -10.22
C SER A 46 -5.27 3.58 -10.85
N VAL A 47 -5.65 2.55 -10.08
CA VAL A 47 -6.67 1.56 -10.48
C VAL A 47 -7.94 2.23 -10.99
N ALA A 48 -8.28 3.41 -10.47
CA ALA A 48 -9.40 4.23 -10.92
C ALA A 48 -9.35 4.47 -12.44
N ASN A 49 -8.21 4.90 -12.94
CA ASN A 49 -8.05 5.24 -14.35
C ASN A 49 -7.74 4.01 -15.22
N THR A 50 -6.93 3.08 -14.71
CA THR A 50 -6.38 1.97 -15.50
C THR A 50 -7.33 0.78 -15.62
N GLU A 51 -8.07 0.46 -14.57
CA GLU A 51 -8.95 -0.72 -14.53
C GLU A 51 -10.43 -0.36 -14.50
N LEU A 52 -10.78 0.73 -13.80
CA LEU A 52 -12.18 1.13 -13.61
C LEU A 52 -12.65 2.17 -14.63
N GLY A 53 -11.73 2.80 -15.40
CA GLY A 53 -12.06 3.79 -16.40
C GLY A 53 -12.64 5.10 -15.83
N LEU A 54 -12.35 5.40 -14.57
CA LEU A 54 -12.77 6.63 -13.92
C LEU A 54 -11.88 7.80 -14.37
N GLU A 55 -12.45 9.00 -14.44
CA GLU A 55 -11.74 10.20 -14.90
C GLU A 55 -10.66 10.69 -13.92
N SER A 56 -10.74 10.31 -12.65
CA SER A 56 -9.83 10.76 -11.61
C SER A 56 -9.64 9.69 -10.53
N THR A 57 -8.42 9.58 -9.99
CA THR A 57 -8.10 8.71 -8.85
C THR A 57 -8.88 9.10 -7.59
N LYS A 58 -9.36 10.34 -7.49
CA LYS A 58 -10.21 10.79 -6.38
C LYS A 58 -11.59 10.13 -6.33
N LEU A 59 -11.99 9.46 -7.41
CA LEU A 59 -13.31 8.81 -7.52
C LEU A 59 -13.30 7.35 -7.09
N VAL A 60 -12.12 6.75 -6.86
CA VAL A 60 -12.05 5.37 -6.37
C VAL A 60 -12.37 5.33 -4.88
N SER A 61 -13.24 4.40 -4.51
CA SER A 61 -13.64 4.22 -3.11
C SER A 61 -12.67 3.35 -2.33
N MET A 62 -12.75 3.44 -0.99
CA MET A 62 -12.00 2.53 -0.10
C MET A 62 -12.36 1.07 -0.34
N ASP A 63 -13.61 0.75 -0.66
CA ASP A 63 -14.06 -0.62 -0.90
C ASP A 63 -13.51 -1.18 -2.21
N ASP A 64 -13.42 -0.37 -3.27
CA ASP A 64 -12.76 -0.75 -4.52
C ASP A 64 -11.27 -1.06 -4.26
N MET A 65 -10.60 -0.21 -3.50
CA MET A 65 -9.18 -0.41 -3.16
C MET A 65 -8.97 -1.71 -2.38
N ILE A 66 -9.81 -2.00 -1.39
CA ILE A 66 -9.76 -3.25 -0.62
C ILE A 66 -10.05 -4.46 -1.51
N HIS A 67 -11.01 -4.36 -2.44
CA HIS A 67 -11.32 -5.43 -3.39
C HIS A 67 -10.07 -5.81 -4.21
N HIS A 68 -9.43 -4.82 -4.83
CA HIS A 68 -8.22 -5.02 -5.62
C HIS A 68 -7.05 -5.50 -4.75
N ALA A 69 -6.84 -4.91 -3.57
CA ALA A 69 -5.79 -5.31 -2.65
C ALA A 69 -5.92 -6.77 -2.21
N LYS A 70 -7.13 -7.25 -1.91
CA LYS A 70 -7.38 -8.68 -1.62
C LYS A 70 -7.00 -9.60 -2.79
N ALA A 71 -7.27 -9.18 -4.02
CA ALA A 71 -6.89 -9.96 -5.20
C ALA A 71 -5.36 -10.02 -5.38
N VAL A 72 -4.68 -8.88 -5.25
CA VAL A 72 -3.22 -8.77 -5.33
C VAL A 72 -2.54 -9.54 -4.20
N GLY A 73 -3.02 -9.39 -2.96
CA GLY A 73 -2.44 -10.05 -1.78
C GLY A 73 -2.39 -11.58 -1.89
N ARG A 74 -3.35 -12.18 -2.60
CA ARG A 74 -3.31 -13.64 -2.90
C ARG A 74 -2.15 -14.03 -3.82
N GLY A 75 -1.64 -13.09 -4.63
CA GLY A 75 -0.53 -13.32 -5.56
C GLY A 75 0.85 -13.01 -4.96
N VAL A 76 0.92 -12.22 -3.90
CA VAL A 76 2.17 -11.75 -3.28
C VAL A 76 2.62 -12.69 -2.18
N LYS A 77 3.88 -13.13 -2.24
CA LYS A 77 4.52 -14.00 -1.23
C LYS A 77 5.84 -13.43 -0.73
N ASN A 78 6.61 -12.83 -1.62
CA ASN A 78 7.99 -12.41 -1.36
C ASN A 78 8.16 -10.89 -1.31
N SER A 79 7.48 -10.15 -2.19
CA SER A 79 7.57 -8.70 -2.28
C SER A 79 6.95 -8.00 -1.06
N LEU A 80 7.47 -6.82 -0.69
CA LEU A 80 6.78 -5.95 0.26
C LEU A 80 5.47 -5.45 -0.37
N PHE A 81 4.36 -5.68 0.29
CA PHE A 81 3.02 -5.41 -0.25
C PHE A 81 2.41 -4.16 0.36
N ILE A 82 2.18 -3.15 -0.47
CA ILE A 82 1.71 -1.81 -0.06
C ILE A 82 0.35 -1.51 -0.68
N GLY A 83 -0.59 -1.02 0.13
CA GLY A 83 -1.86 -0.47 -0.33
C GLY A 83 -1.81 1.05 -0.38
N ASP A 84 -2.35 1.66 -1.45
CA ASP A 84 -2.45 3.10 -1.59
C ASP A 84 -3.78 3.59 -1.02
N MET A 85 -3.72 4.53 -0.09
CA MET A 85 -4.91 5.10 0.54
C MET A 85 -5.62 6.03 -0.45
N PRO A 86 -6.88 5.77 -0.83
CA PRO A 86 -7.60 6.64 -1.75
C PRO A 86 -7.92 7.99 -1.10
N TYR A 87 -8.09 9.01 -1.92
CA TYR A 87 -8.28 10.41 -1.49
C TYR A 87 -9.32 10.57 -0.37
N GLU A 88 -10.50 9.98 -0.52
CA GLU A 88 -11.58 10.11 0.45
C GLU A 88 -11.28 9.45 1.81
N ALA A 89 -10.36 8.47 1.81
CA ALA A 89 -10.10 7.65 2.99
C ALA A 89 -9.36 8.40 4.11
N TYR A 90 -8.74 9.54 3.81
CA TYR A 90 -7.93 10.28 4.79
C TYR A 90 -7.85 11.79 4.55
N GLN A 91 -8.06 12.28 3.32
CA GLN A 91 -7.93 13.72 3.03
C GLN A 91 -9.21 14.51 3.33
N VAL A 92 -10.36 13.88 3.17
CA VAL A 92 -11.67 14.50 3.44
C VAL A 92 -11.98 14.49 4.95
N ASP A 93 -11.68 13.39 5.62
CA ASP A 93 -11.89 13.22 7.05
C ASP A 93 -10.71 12.44 7.65
N GLN A 94 -9.81 13.15 8.32
CA GLN A 94 -8.60 12.57 8.88
C GLN A 94 -8.86 11.53 9.97
N SER A 95 -10.00 11.59 10.66
CA SER A 95 -10.37 10.58 11.65
C SER A 95 -10.55 9.18 11.06
N LYS A 96 -10.77 9.10 9.75
CA LYS A 96 -10.90 7.84 9.00
C LYS A 96 -9.55 7.24 8.57
N ALA A 97 -8.46 8.00 8.64
CA ALA A 97 -7.15 7.54 8.14
C ALA A 97 -6.70 6.25 8.82
N VAL A 98 -6.73 6.20 10.15
CA VAL A 98 -6.32 5.02 10.93
C VAL A 98 -7.23 3.81 10.70
N PRO A 99 -8.58 3.92 10.82
CA PRO A 99 -9.48 2.82 10.49
C PRO A 99 -9.28 2.28 9.07
N ASN A 100 -9.12 3.16 8.08
CA ASN A 100 -8.93 2.75 6.68
C ASN A 100 -7.56 2.11 6.42
N ALA A 101 -6.48 2.63 7.01
CA ALA A 101 -5.18 1.99 6.96
C ALA A 101 -5.22 0.57 7.55
N ARG A 102 -5.92 0.41 8.67
CA ARG A 102 -6.12 -0.89 9.31
C ARG A 102 -6.85 -1.88 8.40
N ARG A 103 -7.84 -1.44 7.63
CA ARG A 103 -8.53 -2.29 6.65
C ARG A 103 -7.56 -2.88 5.61
N PHE A 104 -6.62 -2.12 5.10
CA PHE A 104 -5.59 -2.65 4.19
C PHE A 104 -4.78 -3.77 4.83
N MET A 105 -4.41 -3.62 6.09
CA MET A 105 -3.59 -4.61 6.80
C MET A 105 -4.39 -5.85 7.21
N GLU A 106 -5.57 -5.65 7.80
CA GLU A 106 -6.36 -6.74 8.38
C GLU A 106 -7.20 -7.49 7.33
N GLU A 107 -7.77 -6.77 6.35
CA GLU A 107 -8.64 -7.39 5.35
C GLU A 107 -7.88 -7.86 4.11
N ALA A 108 -6.85 -7.13 3.67
CA ALA A 108 -6.12 -7.43 2.45
C ALA A 108 -4.72 -8.00 2.67
N GLY A 109 -4.20 -7.94 3.90
CA GLY A 109 -2.88 -8.46 4.27
C GLY A 109 -1.72 -7.61 3.76
N CYS A 110 -1.93 -6.30 3.56
CA CYS A 110 -0.85 -5.39 3.22
C CYS A 110 0.17 -5.28 4.36
N ASP A 111 1.44 -5.14 4.01
CA ASP A 111 2.54 -4.92 4.96
C ASP A 111 2.62 -3.45 5.40
N GLY A 112 1.98 -2.56 4.65
CA GLY A 112 1.89 -1.13 4.94
C GLY A 112 0.96 -0.39 3.99
N VAL A 113 0.83 0.92 4.21
CA VAL A 113 0.02 1.80 3.36
C VAL A 113 0.83 2.99 2.87
N LYS A 114 0.53 3.45 1.64
CA LYS A 114 1.04 4.71 1.11
C LYS A 114 0.00 5.80 1.34
N ILE A 115 0.45 6.97 1.76
CA ILE A 115 -0.34 8.19 1.91
C ILE A 115 0.34 9.28 1.08
N GLU A 116 -0.43 9.99 0.26
CA GLU A 116 0.10 11.13 -0.47
C GLU A 116 0.20 12.37 0.41
N TRP A 117 1.11 13.27 0.04
CA TRP A 117 1.29 14.54 0.76
C TRP A 117 0.02 15.41 0.71
N PHE A 118 -0.38 15.92 1.87
CA PHE A 118 -1.37 16.98 2.03
C PHE A 118 -1.03 17.83 3.27
N LYS A 119 -1.67 18.99 3.41
CA LYS A 119 -1.29 19.99 4.43
C LYS A 119 -1.14 19.46 5.86
N ASN A 120 -1.95 18.48 6.25
CA ASN A 120 -1.96 17.89 7.59
C ASN A 120 -1.53 16.42 7.60
N CYS A 121 -0.79 15.97 6.58
CA CYS A 121 -0.39 14.54 6.47
C CYS A 121 0.47 14.08 7.65
N VAL A 122 1.24 14.97 8.28
CA VAL A 122 2.09 14.65 9.44
C VAL A 122 1.24 14.18 10.63
N GLU A 123 0.10 14.82 10.89
CA GLU A 123 -0.82 14.37 11.93
C GLU A 123 -1.41 12.98 11.61
N ALA A 124 -1.87 12.77 10.36
CA ALA A 124 -2.40 11.48 9.93
C ALA A 124 -1.35 10.36 10.04
N VAL A 125 -0.09 10.63 9.64
CA VAL A 125 1.02 9.68 9.77
C VAL A 125 1.33 9.42 11.25
N SER A 126 1.35 10.45 12.09
CA SER A 126 1.56 10.31 13.54
C SER A 126 0.49 9.40 14.16
N TYR A 127 -0.78 9.58 13.80
CA TYR A 127 -1.87 8.73 14.28
C TYR A 127 -1.69 7.26 13.84
N THR A 128 -1.29 7.01 12.60
CA THR A 128 -1.09 5.64 12.10
C THR A 128 0.07 4.94 12.81
N HIS A 129 1.14 5.63 13.13
CA HIS A 129 2.28 5.07 13.86
C HIS A 129 1.97 4.79 15.35
N LEU A 130 1.12 5.60 15.98
CA LEU A 130 0.77 5.45 17.39
C LEU A 130 -0.27 4.36 17.65
N THR A 131 -1.07 3.99 16.66
CA THR A 131 -2.23 3.09 16.85
C THR A 131 -2.12 1.73 16.20
N LEU A 132 -1.22 1.55 15.24
CA LEU A 132 -0.91 0.23 14.72
C LEU A 132 0.03 -0.49 15.70
N PRO A 133 -0.21 -1.78 16.04
CA PRO A 133 0.62 -2.52 16.99
C PRO A 133 1.98 -2.91 16.41
N THR A 134 2.54 -2.09 15.58
CA THR A 134 3.93 -2.17 15.19
C THR A 134 4.75 -1.49 16.28
N ASN A 135 4.90 -2.18 17.40
CA ASN A 135 5.91 -1.88 18.39
C ASN A 135 7.28 -1.89 17.72
N ARG A 136 7.67 -0.79 17.12
CA ARG A 136 9.09 -0.51 16.84
C ARG A 136 9.27 0.98 16.81
N GLU A 137 9.96 1.43 17.83
CA GLU A 137 10.63 2.71 17.90
C GLU A 137 11.45 2.91 16.61
N VAL A 138 11.32 4.07 16.00
CA VAL A 138 12.17 4.53 14.92
C VAL A 138 13.37 5.21 15.54
#